data_98654fd281c2e0cd213986162f088f0d
#
_entry.id   98654fd281c2e0cd213986162f088f0d
#
_cell.length_a   1.000
_cell.length_b   1.000
_cell.length_c   1.000
_cell.angle_alpha   90.00
_cell.angle_beta   90.00
_cell.angle_gamma   90.00
#
_symmetry.space_group_name_H-M   'P 1'
#
loop_
_entity.id
_entity.type
_entity.pdbx_description
1 polymer ?
#
loop_
_entity_poly.entity_id
_entity_poly.type
_entity_poly.pdbx_seq_one_letter_code
_entity_poly.pdbx_strand_id
1 'polypeptide(L)'
;MKVHHSIVAAACFLVATVAGVTAPRITTVSIAGEGFLINGKPTYAGRAWKGQSVEGLLFNSRMVQGIFDDLNTNTVSKWAYPDTGQWDAERNTREFIAAMPEWRRHGMLAFTINLQGGSPQGYSREQPWHNSAIAPDGSLRPDYMQRLQRIMDRADELGMVVILGYFYFGQDERLRDEAAVIRATDLATQWIFDRGYRNVLVEINNECNVRYDHAILKPERVHELIERVRKVSRDGRRLLVSTSYGGGTIPKENVVRASDFLLLHGNGVSDPKKIAQMVRQTRSVAGYRPVPILFNEDDHFDFDKPENNFVAAVSERASWGYFDFRMKDEGFGEGYQSVPVNWGISSDRKRGFFRLLREITDVRP
;
A
#
# COMPACT_ATOMS: atom_id res chain seq x y z
N MET A 1 -51.39 -38.71 48.62
CA MET A 1 -50.05 -38.28 48.09
C MET A 1 -50.21 -38.00 46.62
N LYS A 2 -50.26 -36.75 46.21
CA LYS A 2 -50.31 -36.36 44.79
C LYS A 2 -48.91 -35.87 44.39
N VAL A 3 -48.29 -36.61 43.48
CA VAL A 3 -46.98 -36.27 42.93
C VAL A 3 -47.20 -35.29 41.77
N HIS A 4 -46.65 -34.06 41.89
CA HIS A 4 -46.66 -33.10 40.82
C HIS A 4 -45.37 -33.27 39.99
N HIS A 5 -45.51 -33.59 38.70
CA HIS A 5 -44.42 -33.59 37.75
C HIS A 5 -44.34 -32.19 37.11
N SER A 6 -43.26 -31.48 37.39
CA SER A 6 -42.93 -30.20 36.70
C SER A 6 -42.16 -30.55 35.43
N ILE A 7 -42.72 -30.19 34.29
CA ILE A 7 -42.04 -30.25 32.98
C ILE A 7 -41.27 -28.95 32.78
N VAL A 8 -39.95 -29.05 32.75
CA VAL A 8 -39.07 -27.91 32.38
C VAL A 8 -38.90 -27.95 30.85
N ALA A 9 -39.49 -26.96 30.17
CA ALA A 9 -39.29 -26.75 28.74
C ALA A 9 -37.99 -26.00 28.52
N ALA A 10 -36.98 -26.65 27.89
CA ALA A 10 -35.76 -26.02 27.47
C ALA A 10 -36.00 -25.29 26.12
N ALA A 11 -35.98 -23.98 26.12
CA ALA A 11 -36.04 -23.16 24.92
C ALA A 11 -34.63 -23.08 24.30
N CYS A 12 -34.42 -23.79 23.19
CA CYS A 12 -33.22 -23.62 22.36
C CYS A 12 -33.36 -22.33 21.53
N PHE A 13 -32.58 -21.31 21.88
CA PHE A 13 -32.40 -20.14 21.02
C PHE A 13 -31.45 -20.51 19.86
N LEU A 14 -32.00 -20.66 18.67
CA LEU A 14 -31.19 -20.68 17.44
C LEU A 14 -30.71 -19.24 17.18
N VAL A 15 -29.44 -18.98 17.42
CA VAL A 15 -28.77 -17.77 16.94
C VAL A 15 -28.49 -17.98 15.44
N ALA A 16 -29.37 -17.44 14.60
CA ALA A 16 -29.12 -17.37 13.17
C ALA A 16 -28.00 -16.35 12.94
N THR A 17 -26.79 -16.80 12.65
CA THR A 17 -25.72 -15.96 12.11
C THR A 17 -26.15 -15.52 10.70
N VAL A 18 -26.63 -14.28 10.58
CA VAL A 18 -26.81 -13.63 9.29
C VAL A 18 -25.43 -13.46 8.70
N ALA A 19 -25.04 -14.34 7.78
CA ALA A 19 -23.90 -14.10 6.92
C ALA A 19 -24.20 -12.83 6.12
N GLY A 20 -23.57 -11.74 6.50
CA GLY A 20 -23.71 -10.47 5.79
C GLY A 20 -23.30 -10.70 4.33
N VAL A 21 -24.23 -10.54 3.42
CA VAL A 21 -23.96 -10.53 1.97
C VAL A 21 -23.05 -9.34 1.72
N THR A 22 -21.75 -9.59 1.56
CA THR A 22 -20.82 -8.53 1.15
C THR A 22 -21.23 -8.08 -0.25
N ALA A 23 -21.37 -6.77 -0.44
CA ALA A 23 -21.65 -6.20 -1.76
C ALA A 23 -20.64 -6.74 -2.79
N PRO A 24 -21.07 -7.04 -4.03
CA PRO A 24 -20.18 -7.54 -5.06
C PRO A 24 -19.06 -6.54 -5.32
N ARG A 25 -17.81 -7.03 -5.40
CA ARG A 25 -16.65 -6.18 -5.74
C ARG A 25 -16.74 -5.70 -7.17
N ILE A 26 -16.52 -4.41 -7.38
CA ILE A 26 -16.73 -3.76 -8.69
C ILE A 26 -15.42 -3.35 -9.37
N THR A 27 -14.31 -3.34 -8.64
CA THR A 27 -13.01 -2.92 -9.18
C THR A 27 -12.05 -4.10 -9.28
N THR A 28 -11.49 -4.31 -10.48
CA THR A 28 -10.50 -5.35 -10.74
C THR A 28 -9.27 -4.72 -11.36
N VAL A 29 -8.08 -5.00 -10.81
CA VAL A 29 -6.79 -4.64 -11.42
C VAL A 29 -6.22 -5.84 -12.17
N SER A 30 -5.65 -5.59 -13.34
CA SER A 30 -4.92 -6.58 -14.13
C SER A 30 -3.75 -5.92 -14.88
N ILE A 31 -2.91 -6.72 -15.52
CA ILE A 31 -1.74 -6.29 -16.28
C ILE A 31 -1.86 -6.81 -17.71
N ALA A 32 -1.53 -5.96 -18.69
CA ALA A 32 -1.34 -6.33 -20.08
C ALA A 32 -0.03 -5.69 -20.60
N GLY A 33 0.98 -6.54 -20.87
CA GLY A 33 2.32 -6.07 -21.19
C GLY A 33 2.89 -5.19 -20.06
N GLU A 34 3.34 -3.98 -20.39
CA GLU A 34 3.87 -3.01 -19.43
C GLU A 34 2.80 -2.07 -18.85
N GLY A 35 1.50 -2.36 -19.05
CA GLY A 35 0.40 -1.51 -18.61
C GLY A 35 -0.52 -2.14 -17.58
N PHE A 36 -1.05 -1.30 -16.68
CA PHE A 36 -2.13 -1.66 -15.75
C PHE A 36 -3.49 -1.41 -16.39
N LEU A 37 -4.44 -2.30 -16.08
CA LEU A 37 -5.84 -2.15 -16.45
C LEU A 37 -6.69 -2.13 -15.18
N ILE A 38 -7.74 -1.29 -15.21
CA ILE A 38 -8.83 -1.33 -14.23
C ILE A 38 -10.10 -1.74 -14.97
N ASN A 39 -10.75 -2.79 -14.52
CA ASN A 39 -11.96 -3.37 -15.14
C ASN A 39 -11.76 -3.67 -16.64
N GLY A 40 -10.59 -4.20 -17.01
CA GLY A 40 -10.25 -4.57 -18.38
C GLY A 40 -9.90 -3.40 -19.30
N LYS A 41 -9.93 -2.16 -18.81
CA LYS A 41 -9.56 -0.96 -19.59
C LYS A 41 -8.20 -0.44 -19.11
N PRO A 42 -7.29 -0.04 -20.01
CA PRO A 42 -6.06 0.62 -19.62
C PRO A 42 -6.33 1.82 -18.69
N THR A 43 -5.53 1.98 -17.67
CA THR A 43 -5.55 3.22 -16.90
C THR A 43 -5.24 4.40 -17.82
N TYR A 44 -5.89 5.55 -17.63
CA TYR A 44 -5.73 6.76 -18.45
C TYR A 44 -5.80 6.47 -19.97
N ALA A 45 -6.76 5.62 -20.38
CA ALA A 45 -6.93 5.17 -21.77
C ALA A 45 -6.91 6.31 -22.79
N GLY A 46 -6.10 6.17 -23.86
CA GLY A 46 -5.93 7.15 -24.92
C GLY A 46 -5.19 8.43 -24.52
N ARG A 47 -4.72 8.54 -23.27
CA ARG A 47 -4.06 9.76 -22.79
C ARG A 47 -2.60 9.82 -23.23
N ALA A 48 -2.23 10.97 -23.75
CA ALA A 48 -0.85 11.38 -23.98
C ALA A 48 -0.57 12.74 -23.33
N TRP A 49 0.61 12.93 -22.78
CA TRP A 49 1.06 14.19 -22.20
C TRP A 49 2.44 14.53 -22.75
N LYS A 50 2.62 15.75 -23.29
CA LYS A 50 3.87 16.21 -23.93
C LYS A 50 4.45 15.19 -24.92
N GLY A 51 3.60 14.52 -25.71
CA GLY A 51 4.01 13.51 -26.69
C GLY A 51 4.31 12.13 -26.11
N GLN A 52 4.22 11.93 -24.81
CA GLN A 52 4.43 10.65 -24.15
C GLN A 52 3.07 9.99 -23.82
N SER A 53 2.93 8.70 -24.12
CA SER A 53 1.73 7.95 -23.70
C SER A 53 1.72 7.77 -22.19
N VAL A 54 0.59 8.13 -21.58
CA VAL A 54 0.31 7.94 -20.14
C VAL A 54 -0.60 6.72 -19.92
N GLU A 55 -1.18 6.20 -21.02
CA GLU A 55 -2.03 5.02 -20.98
C GLU A 55 -1.30 3.82 -20.36
N GLY A 56 -1.97 3.14 -19.43
CA GLY A 56 -1.43 1.98 -18.73
C GLY A 56 -0.57 2.29 -17.51
N LEU A 57 -0.24 3.57 -17.23
CA LEU A 57 0.46 3.94 -16.00
C LEU A 57 -0.47 3.93 -14.78
N LEU A 58 0.07 3.75 -13.59
CA LEU A 58 -0.69 3.71 -12.34
C LEU A 58 -0.07 4.70 -11.34
N PHE A 59 -0.51 5.96 -11.39
CA PHE A 59 -0.02 6.97 -10.47
C PHE A 59 -0.62 6.78 -9.08
N ASN A 60 0.24 6.94 -8.08
CA ASN A 60 -0.07 6.57 -6.71
C ASN A 60 0.55 7.52 -5.70
N SER A 61 0.24 7.29 -4.44
CA SER A 61 0.92 7.93 -3.31
C SER A 61 1.12 6.91 -2.20
N ARG A 62 2.26 7.05 -1.50
CA ARG A 62 2.56 6.25 -0.33
C ARG A 62 1.79 6.79 0.88
N MET A 63 0.84 6.02 1.36
CA MET A 63 -0.10 6.42 2.42
C MET A 63 -0.21 5.32 3.48
N VAL A 64 0.91 4.75 3.88
CA VAL A 64 1.01 3.52 4.70
C VAL A 64 0.41 3.62 6.08
N GLN A 65 0.14 4.84 6.56
CA GLN A 65 -0.36 5.07 7.92
C GLN A 65 -1.90 5.05 8.04
N GLY A 66 -2.63 4.69 7.00
CA GLY A 66 -4.11 4.71 7.00
C GLY A 66 -4.76 3.83 8.07
N ILE A 67 -4.09 2.73 8.45
CA ILE A 67 -4.54 1.83 9.55
C ILE A 67 -3.65 1.91 10.80
N PHE A 68 -2.79 2.91 10.88
CA PHE A 68 -1.83 3.09 11.98
C PHE A 68 -2.51 3.00 13.34
N ASP A 69 -1.86 2.25 14.23
CA ASP A 69 -2.09 2.28 15.66
C ASP A 69 -0.80 1.89 16.38
N ASP A 70 -0.54 2.47 17.53
CA ASP A 70 0.67 2.18 18.30
C ASP A 70 0.32 1.42 19.58
N LEU A 71 0.69 0.14 19.61
CA LEU A 71 0.48 -0.74 20.75
C LEU A 71 1.51 -0.51 21.88
N ASN A 72 2.50 0.36 21.68
CA ASN A 72 3.48 0.72 22.70
C ASN A 72 3.01 1.93 23.50
N THR A 73 2.60 1.70 24.74
CA THR A 73 2.11 2.73 25.67
C THR A 73 3.13 3.84 25.95
N ASN A 74 4.43 3.59 25.74
CA ASN A 74 5.49 4.59 25.93
C ASN A 74 5.64 5.54 24.72
N THR A 75 5.08 5.20 23.57
CA THR A 75 5.22 6.01 22.35
C THR A 75 3.89 6.52 21.80
N VAL A 76 2.75 5.93 22.14
CA VAL A 76 1.43 6.28 21.61
C VAL A 76 1.06 7.76 21.77
N SER A 77 1.50 8.40 22.86
CA SER A 77 1.25 9.83 23.13
C SER A 77 1.94 10.78 22.13
N LYS A 78 2.97 10.31 21.41
CA LYS A 78 3.64 11.10 20.35
C LYS A 78 2.75 11.39 19.15
N TRP A 79 1.72 10.58 18.97
CA TRP A 79 0.82 10.63 17.81
C TRP A 79 -0.44 11.46 18.06
N ALA A 80 -0.49 12.18 19.16
CA ALA A 80 -1.64 12.99 19.55
C ALA A 80 -2.02 14.02 18.47
N TYR A 81 -3.32 14.08 18.16
CA TYR A 81 -3.87 15.12 17.30
C TYR A 81 -3.73 16.50 17.96
N PRO A 82 -3.38 17.57 17.21
CA PRO A 82 -3.16 18.89 17.79
C PRO A 82 -4.39 19.49 18.48
N ASP A 83 -5.59 19.13 18.04
CA ASP A 83 -6.86 19.66 18.54
C ASP A 83 -7.39 18.94 19.80
N THR A 84 -7.08 17.65 19.96
CA THR A 84 -7.57 16.85 21.08
C THR A 84 -6.50 16.50 22.12
N GLY A 85 -5.23 16.59 21.74
CA GLY A 85 -4.12 16.15 22.57
C GLY A 85 -4.05 14.63 22.78
N GLN A 86 -4.80 13.85 21.97
CA GLN A 86 -4.88 12.39 22.07
C GLN A 86 -4.76 11.75 20.69
N TRP A 87 -4.21 10.52 20.65
CA TRP A 87 -4.24 9.68 19.47
C TRP A 87 -5.59 8.96 19.34
N ASP A 88 -6.12 8.91 18.10
CA ASP A 88 -7.35 8.19 17.77
C ASP A 88 -7.16 7.47 16.42
N ALA A 89 -6.94 6.15 16.47
CA ALA A 89 -6.73 5.31 15.29
C ALA A 89 -7.99 5.21 14.41
N GLU A 90 -9.18 5.26 15.02
CA GLU A 90 -10.44 5.23 14.29
C GLU A 90 -10.70 6.55 13.55
N ARG A 91 -10.35 7.68 14.16
CA ARG A 91 -10.36 9.00 13.51
C ARG A 91 -9.43 9.01 12.32
N ASN A 92 -8.20 8.53 12.49
CA ASN A 92 -7.19 8.48 11.41
C ASN A 92 -7.74 7.73 10.19
N THR A 93 -8.28 6.54 10.39
CA THR A 93 -8.87 5.74 9.30
C THR A 93 -10.11 6.40 8.70
N ARG A 94 -10.97 7.00 9.50
CA ARG A 94 -12.17 7.71 9.03
C ARG A 94 -11.81 8.91 8.16
N GLU A 95 -10.83 9.71 8.56
CA GLU A 95 -10.34 10.87 7.81
C GLU A 95 -9.63 10.44 6.51
N PHE A 96 -8.88 9.34 6.52
CA PHE A 96 -8.32 8.72 5.32
C PHE A 96 -9.41 8.41 4.30
N ILE A 97 -10.45 7.67 4.72
CA ILE A 97 -11.57 7.27 3.86
C ILE A 97 -12.30 8.49 3.29
N ALA A 98 -12.48 9.53 4.11
CA ALA A 98 -13.14 10.77 3.71
C ALA A 98 -12.35 11.55 2.64
N ALA A 99 -11.02 11.45 2.63
CA ALA A 99 -10.14 12.14 1.68
C ALA A 99 -10.03 11.40 0.31
N MET A 100 -10.24 10.08 0.27
CA MET A 100 -10.07 9.27 -0.94
C MET A 100 -10.84 9.78 -2.18
N PRO A 101 -12.11 10.25 -2.10
CA PRO A 101 -12.81 10.78 -3.25
C PRO A 101 -12.12 12.00 -3.89
N GLU A 102 -11.48 12.83 -3.07
CA GLU A 102 -10.76 13.99 -3.56
C GLU A 102 -9.50 13.60 -4.32
N TRP A 103 -8.70 12.68 -3.78
CA TRP A 103 -7.54 12.15 -4.48
C TRP A 103 -7.93 11.52 -5.83
N ARG A 104 -9.02 10.76 -5.83
CA ARG A 104 -9.54 10.13 -7.05
C ARG A 104 -9.97 11.18 -8.10
N ARG A 105 -10.64 12.26 -7.68
CA ARG A 105 -11.01 13.38 -8.58
C ARG A 105 -9.79 14.10 -9.18
N HIS A 106 -8.64 14.05 -8.52
CA HIS A 106 -7.39 14.59 -9.04
C HIS A 106 -6.61 13.62 -9.93
N GLY A 107 -7.15 12.43 -10.23
CA GLY A 107 -6.55 11.47 -11.14
C GLY A 107 -5.71 10.39 -10.45
N MET A 108 -5.59 10.38 -9.12
CA MET A 108 -4.87 9.31 -8.42
C MET A 108 -5.66 8.00 -8.46
N LEU A 109 -5.04 6.95 -9.01
CA LEU A 109 -5.69 5.64 -9.16
C LEU A 109 -5.23 4.60 -8.17
N ALA A 110 -4.14 4.83 -7.45
CA ALA A 110 -3.64 3.88 -6.46
C ALA A 110 -3.04 4.59 -5.23
N PHE A 111 -2.92 3.84 -4.15
CA PHE A 111 -2.16 4.23 -2.97
C PHE A 111 -1.55 3.01 -2.30
N THR A 112 -0.41 3.21 -1.59
CA THR A 112 0.22 2.17 -0.80
C THR A 112 -0.27 2.25 0.65
N ILE A 113 -0.66 1.11 1.23
CA ILE A 113 -0.99 0.95 2.64
C ILE A 113 -0.36 -0.34 3.14
N ASN A 114 0.11 -0.38 4.40
CA ASN A 114 0.86 -1.52 4.91
C ASN A 114 0.19 -2.17 6.12
N LEU A 115 0.32 -3.51 6.21
CA LEU A 115 -0.04 -4.29 7.40
C LEU A 115 0.93 -4.02 8.56
N GLN A 116 2.24 -3.96 8.27
CA GLN A 116 3.23 -3.37 9.16
C GLN A 116 3.54 -1.97 8.65
N GLY A 117 3.15 -0.95 9.38
CA GLY A 117 3.31 0.43 8.95
C GLY A 117 4.74 0.91 9.09
N GLY A 118 5.15 1.74 8.18
CA GLY A 118 6.45 2.38 8.15
C GLY A 118 6.69 3.40 9.25
N SER A 119 7.77 4.14 9.11
CA SER A 119 8.19 5.18 10.04
C SER A 119 7.16 6.31 10.15
N PRO A 120 6.43 6.44 11.27
CA PRO A 120 5.36 7.44 11.40
C PRO A 120 5.87 8.87 11.62
N GLN A 121 7.17 9.09 11.53
CA GLN A 121 7.83 10.40 11.58
C GLN A 121 8.54 10.75 10.25
N GLY A 122 8.30 9.98 9.19
CA GLY A 122 9.08 10.04 7.96
C GLY A 122 10.21 9.01 7.99
N TYR A 123 11.45 9.45 7.85
CA TYR A 123 12.61 8.56 8.02
C TYR A 123 12.95 8.39 9.50
N SER A 124 13.06 7.13 9.97
CA SER A 124 13.40 6.82 11.35
C SER A 124 14.39 5.67 11.42
N ARG A 125 15.54 5.91 12.03
CA ARG A 125 16.52 4.87 12.30
C ARG A 125 16.01 3.88 13.35
N GLU A 126 15.48 4.40 14.46
CA GLU A 126 14.90 3.61 15.53
C GLU A 126 13.39 3.57 15.40
N GLN A 127 12.78 2.42 15.66
CA GLN A 127 11.33 2.23 15.57
C GLN A 127 10.75 1.61 16.85
N PRO A 128 10.71 2.39 17.95
CA PRO A 128 10.24 1.90 19.24
C PRO A 128 8.72 1.70 19.30
N TRP A 129 7.96 2.33 18.43
CA TRP A 129 6.52 2.13 18.31
C TRP A 129 6.19 0.73 17.82
N HIS A 130 4.98 0.27 18.11
CA HIS A 130 4.51 -1.03 17.66
C HIS A 130 3.28 -0.86 16.73
N ASN A 131 3.52 -0.62 15.45
CA ASN A 131 2.50 -0.48 14.43
C ASN A 131 2.47 -1.69 13.51
N SER A 132 1.68 -2.70 13.87
CA SER A 132 1.61 -3.94 13.10
C SER A 132 0.23 -4.59 13.19
N ALA A 133 -0.38 -4.83 12.04
CA ALA A 133 -1.56 -5.69 11.92
C ALA A 133 -1.24 -7.18 12.16
N ILE A 134 0.05 -7.52 12.29
CA ILE A 134 0.52 -8.90 12.44
C ILE A 134 0.98 -9.12 13.89
N ALA A 135 0.45 -10.14 14.54
CA ALA A 135 0.87 -10.56 15.87
C ALA A 135 2.16 -11.39 15.83
N PRO A 136 2.87 -11.58 16.97
CA PRO A 136 4.16 -12.27 17.00
C PRO A 136 4.14 -13.69 16.42
N ASP A 137 3.01 -14.39 16.45
CA ASP A 137 2.84 -15.72 15.89
C ASP A 137 2.43 -15.73 14.42
N GLY A 138 2.34 -14.56 13.77
CA GLY A 138 1.92 -14.40 12.38
C GLY A 138 0.41 -14.29 12.19
N SER A 139 -0.43 -14.34 13.23
CA SER A 139 -1.87 -14.11 13.13
C SER A 139 -2.18 -12.63 12.86
N LEU A 140 -3.33 -12.35 12.24
CA LEU A 140 -3.75 -10.98 11.93
C LEU A 140 -4.57 -10.38 13.07
N ARG A 141 -4.28 -9.13 13.45
CA ARG A 141 -4.99 -8.39 14.50
C ARG A 141 -6.33 -7.87 13.99
N PRO A 142 -7.47 -8.27 14.59
CA PRO A 142 -8.79 -7.92 14.08
C PRO A 142 -9.02 -6.42 13.92
N ASP A 143 -8.58 -5.58 14.86
CA ASP A 143 -8.83 -4.13 14.83
C ASP A 143 -8.16 -3.45 13.64
N TYR A 144 -6.89 -3.82 13.35
CA TYR A 144 -6.18 -3.34 12.15
C TYR A 144 -6.87 -3.81 10.87
N MET A 145 -7.29 -5.08 10.83
CA MET A 145 -7.92 -5.65 9.65
C MET A 145 -9.32 -5.08 9.40
N GLN A 146 -10.06 -4.68 10.43
CA GLN A 146 -11.33 -3.96 10.30
C GLN A 146 -11.12 -2.56 9.72
N ARG A 147 -10.09 -1.84 10.17
CA ARG A 147 -9.72 -0.53 9.58
C ARG A 147 -9.32 -0.69 8.12
N LEU A 148 -8.47 -1.67 7.81
CA LEU A 148 -8.08 -1.98 6.44
C LEU A 148 -9.28 -2.32 5.57
N GLN A 149 -10.21 -3.13 6.06
CA GLN A 149 -11.40 -3.52 5.31
C GLN A 149 -12.20 -2.29 4.85
N ARG A 150 -12.44 -1.32 5.74
CA ARG A 150 -13.19 -0.10 5.39
C ARG A 150 -12.48 0.73 4.31
N ILE A 151 -11.16 0.83 4.39
CA ILE A 151 -10.37 1.52 3.35
C ILE A 151 -10.47 0.77 2.01
N MET A 152 -10.35 -0.55 2.02
CA MET A 152 -10.40 -1.36 0.82
C MET A 152 -11.80 -1.40 0.19
N ASP A 153 -12.86 -1.41 1.01
CA ASP A 153 -14.23 -1.28 0.54
C ASP A 153 -14.42 0.06 -0.19
N ARG A 154 -13.92 1.15 0.40
CA ARG A 154 -13.99 2.47 -0.24
C ARG A 154 -13.13 2.58 -1.50
N ALA A 155 -11.96 1.95 -1.53
CA ALA A 155 -11.13 1.89 -2.74
C ALA A 155 -11.84 1.15 -3.88
N ASP A 156 -12.49 0.03 -3.57
CA ASP A 156 -13.29 -0.73 -4.54
C ASP A 156 -14.42 0.12 -5.13
N GLU A 157 -15.19 0.84 -4.30
CA GLU A 157 -16.26 1.74 -4.73
C GLU A 157 -15.76 2.88 -5.64
N LEU A 158 -14.56 3.40 -5.38
CA LEU A 158 -13.98 4.53 -6.11
C LEU A 158 -13.20 4.13 -7.38
N GLY A 159 -13.08 2.83 -7.67
CA GLY A 159 -12.26 2.36 -8.77
C GLY A 159 -10.77 2.59 -8.55
N MET A 160 -10.30 2.52 -7.28
CA MET A 160 -8.90 2.70 -6.90
C MET A 160 -8.23 1.36 -6.61
N VAL A 161 -6.94 1.28 -6.87
CA VAL A 161 -6.08 0.12 -6.61
C VAL A 161 -5.35 0.32 -5.29
N VAL A 162 -5.29 -0.73 -4.48
CA VAL A 162 -4.54 -0.74 -3.22
C VAL A 162 -3.23 -1.52 -3.43
N ILE A 163 -2.10 -0.86 -3.22
CA ILE A 163 -0.80 -1.52 -3.10
C ILE A 163 -0.65 -1.88 -1.63
N LEU A 164 -0.87 -3.16 -1.30
CA LEU A 164 -0.87 -3.66 0.07
C LEU A 164 0.50 -4.23 0.42
N GLY A 165 1.24 -3.48 1.26
CA GLY A 165 2.50 -3.94 1.83
C GLY A 165 2.27 -4.87 3.02
N TYR A 166 2.98 -6.02 3.08
CA TYR A 166 2.83 -6.93 4.19
C TYR A 166 3.81 -6.61 5.31
N PHE A 167 5.11 -6.54 5.03
CA PHE A 167 6.13 -6.37 6.05
C PHE A 167 6.90 -5.06 5.92
N TYR A 168 7.38 -4.57 7.06
CA TYR A 168 8.22 -3.38 7.14
C TYR A 168 9.38 -3.62 8.11
N PHE A 169 10.59 -3.22 7.70
CA PHE A 169 11.78 -3.29 8.56
C PHE A 169 11.58 -2.44 9.84
N GLY A 170 12.10 -2.90 10.96
CA GLY A 170 11.87 -2.26 12.26
C GLY A 170 10.52 -2.63 12.89
N GLN A 171 9.71 -3.48 12.23
CA GLN A 171 8.51 -4.11 12.78
C GLN A 171 8.54 -5.64 12.64
N ASP A 172 9.34 -6.17 11.70
CA ASP A 172 9.49 -7.61 11.47
C ASP A 172 10.16 -8.33 12.63
N GLU A 173 11.02 -7.66 13.41
CA GLU A 173 11.65 -8.18 14.62
C GLU A 173 10.67 -8.64 15.70
N ARG A 174 9.39 -8.18 15.59
CA ARG A 174 8.31 -8.57 16.51
C ARG A 174 7.67 -9.90 16.13
N LEU A 175 8.00 -10.47 14.97
CA LEU A 175 7.60 -11.82 14.60
C LEU A 175 8.55 -12.83 15.24
N ARG A 176 7.98 -13.88 15.81
CA ARG A 176 8.73 -14.84 16.63
C ARG A 176 9.80 -15.59 15.83
N ASP A 177 9.51 -15.95 14.58
CA ASP A 177 10.33 -16.79 13.73
C ASP A 177 9.92 -16.69 12.26
N GLU A 178 10.68 -17.32 11.36
CA GLU A 178 10.38 -17.39 9.94
C GLU A 178 9.03 -18.07 9.64
N ALA A 179 8.62 -19.04 10.46
CA ALA A 179 7.31 -19.68 10.30
C ALA A 179 6.16 -18.70 10.55
N ALA A 180 6.33 -17.75 11.47
CA ALA A 180 5.38 -16.66 11.70
C ALA A 180 5.30 -15.70 10.50
N VAL A 181 6.43 -15.40 9.83
CA VAL A 181 6.46 -14.61 8.59
C VAL A 181 5.67 -15.31 7.48
N ILE A 182 5.92 -16.63 7.28
CA ILE A 182 5.22 -17.44 6.29
C ILE A 182 3.72 -17.49 6.59
N ARG A 183 3.35 -17.74 7.84
CA ARG A 183 1.95 -17.77 8.29
C ARG A 183 1.25 -16.44 8.05
N ALA A 184 1.89 -15.32 8.37
CA ALA A 184 1.34 -13.98 8.14
C ALA A 184 1.11 -13.72 6.64
N THR A 185 2.05 -14.13 5.79
CA THR A 185 1.91 -14.06 4.32
C THR A 185 0.70 -14.84 3.84
N ASP A 186 0.52 -16.06 4.32
CA ASP A 186 -0.62 -16.91 3.95
C ASP A 186 -1.94 -16.32 4.40
N LEU A 187 -2.03 -15.88 5.67
CA LEU A 187 -3.25 -15.33 6.25
C LEU A 187 -3.65 -14.00 5.60
N ALA A 188 -2.68 -13.13 5.30
CA ALA A 188 -2.96 -11.88 4.58
C ALA A 188 -3.47 -12.15 3.16
N THR A 189 -2.82 -13.08 2.45
CA THR A 189 -3.24 -13.51 1.11
C THR A 189 -4.64 -14.12 1.14
N GLN A 190 -4.91 -15.03 2.10
CA GLN A 190 -6.21 -15.65 2.28
C GLN A 190 -7.29 -14.62 2.61
N TRP A 191 -7.01 -13.66 3.48
CA TRP A 191 -7.93 -12.60 3.85
C TRP A 191 -8.39 -11.77 2.65
N ILE A 192 -7.49 -11.44 1.72
CA ILE A 192 -7.82 -10.74 0.47
C ILE A 192 -8.81 -11.55 -0.36
N PHE A 193 -8.57 -12.86 -0.51
CA PHE A 193 -9.46 -13.75 -1.25
C PHE A 193 -10.82 -13.93 -0.56
N ASP A 194 -10.83 -14.11 0.77
CA ASP A 194 -12.07 -14.33 1.55
C ASP A 194 -12.99 -13.11 1.47
N ARG A 195 -12.42 -11.91 1.38
CA ARG A 195 -13.16 -10.65 1.20
C ARG A 195 -13.50 -10.34 -0.27
N GLY A 196 -13.02 -11.16 -1.20
CA GLY A 196 -13.30 -11.03 -2.64
C GLY A 196 -12.62 -9.86 -3.33
N TYR A 197 -11.64 -9.17 -2.69
CA TYR A 197 -10.96 -8.02 -3.30
C TYR A 197 -10.20 -8.41 -4.57
N ARG A 198 -10.34 -7.57 -5.61
CA ARG A 198 -9.74 -7.75 -6.94
C ARG A 198 -8.90 -6.56 -7.38
N ASN A 199 -8.90 -5.50 -6.60
CA ASN A 199 -8.19 -4.24 -6.84
C ASN A 199 -6.90 -4.12 -6.01
N VAL A 200 -6.19 -5.23 -5.78
CA VAL A 200 -5.01 -5.30 -4.91
C VAL A 200 -3.78 -5.70 -5.70
N LEU A 201 -2.71 -4.94 -5.52
CA LEU A 201 -1.34 -5.31 -5.82
C LEU A 201 -0.64 -5.60 -4.48
N VAL A 202 0.12 -6.68 -4.40
CA VAL A 202 0.82 -7.06 -3.16
C VAL A 202 2.29 -6.63 -3.24
N GLU A 203 2.74 -5.90 -2.23
CA GLU A 203 4.15 -5.69 -1.94
C GLU A 203 4.53 -6.58 -0.75
N ILE A 204 5.40 -7.58 -0.94
CA ILE A 204 5.76 -8.51 0.14
C ILE A 204 6.35 -7.72 1.30
N ASN A 205 7.38 -6.91 1.05
CA ASN A 205 7.95 -6.06 2.06
C ASN A 205 8.55 -4.79 1.47
N ASN A 206 8.52 -3.75 2.26
CA ASN A 206 9.15 -2.48 1.91
C ASN A 206 10.66 -2.59 2.00
N GLU A 207 11.36 -2.27 0.88
CA GLU A 207 12.81 -2.16 0.85
C GLU A 207 13.55 -3.39 1.40
N CYS A 208 13.36 -4.53 0.75
CA CYS A 208 13.87 -5.84 1.19
C CYS A 208 15.39 -5.88 1.47
N ASN A 209 16.16 -4.93 0.92
CA ASN A 209 17.61 -4.81 1.09
C ASN A 209 18.03 -3.87 2.25
N VAL A 210 17.09 -3.33 3.01
CA VAL A 210 17.42 -2.49 4.17
C VAL A 210 17.71 -3.40 5.36
N ARG A 211 17.09 -3.28 6.49
CA ARG A 211 17.41 -4.09 7.68
C ARG A 211 16.21 -4.97 8.06
N TYR A 212 16.20 -6.20 7.62
CA TYR A 212 15.28 -7.21 8.08
C TYR A 212 15.99 -8.24 8.94
N ASP A 213 15.36 -8.70 10.02
CA ASP A 213 15.90 -9.74 10.88
C ASP A 213 15.72 -11.12 10.24
N HIS A 214 14.53 -11.38 9.67
CA HIS A 214 14.21 -12.66 9.08
C HIS A 214 14.82 -12.82 7.67
N ALA A 215 15.61 -13.89 7.48
CA ALA A 215 16.32 -14.16 6.23
C ALA A 215 15.40 -14.23 5.00
N ILE A 216 14.18 -14.76 5.17
CA ILE A 216 13.18 -14.89 4.09
C ILE A 216 12.67 -13.55 3.55
N LEU A 217 12.85 -12.45 4.31
CA LEU A 217 12.49 -11.08 3.90
C LEU A 217 13.64 -10.34 3.20
N LYS A 218 14.86 -10.93 3.14
CA LYS A 218 16.05 -10.33 2.54
C LYS A 218 16.11 -10.58 1.02
N PRO A 219 16.89 -9.78 0.27
CA PRO A 219 16.96 -9.85 -1.20
C PRO A 219 17.22 -11.25 -1.76
N GLU A 220 17.98 -12.06 -1.04
CA GLU A 220 18.37 -13.39 -1.50
C GLU A 220 17.19 -14.37 -1.50
N ARG A 221 16.19 -14.16 -0.63
CA ARG A 221 15.10 -15.12 -0.40
C ARG A 221 13.68 -14.57 -0.55
N VAL A 222 13.49 -13.26 -0.60
CA VAL A 222 12.13 -12.66 -0.66
C VAL A 222 11.30 -13.15 -1.85
N HIS A 223 11.95 -13.57 -2.93
CA HIS A 223 11.28 -14.18 -4.08
C HIS A 223 10.50 -15.46 -3.72
N GLU A 224 10.91 -16.19 -2.67
CA GLU A 224 10.19 -17.38 -2.17
C GLU A 224 8.77 -16.99 -1.70
N LEU A 225 8.63 -15.82 -1.03
CA LEU A 225 7.32 -15.29 -0.60
C LEU A 225 6.50 -14.76 -1.78
N ILE A 226 7.15 -14.10 -2.76
CA ILE A 226 6.48 -13.69 -4.01
C ILE A 226 5.86 -14.91 -4.70
N GLU A 227 6.65 -15.96 -4.88
CA GLU A 227 6.18 -17.20 -5.52
C GLU A 227 5.09 -17.90 -4.69
N ARG A 228 5.20 -17.86 -3.35
CA ARG A 228 4.20 -18.40 -2.44
C ARG A 228 2.84 -17.76 -2.65
N VAL A 229 2.76 -16.43 -2.66
CA VAL A 229 1.52 -15.68 -2.90
C VAL A 229 0.98 -15.96 -4.31
N ARG A 230 1.85 -16.00 -5.34
CA ARG A 230 1.47 -16.27 -6.73
C ARG A 230 0.87 -17.68 -6.94
N LYS A 231 1.27 -18.66 -6.13
CA LYS A 231 0.74 -20.04 -6.20
C LYS A 231 -0.69 -20.14 -5.67
N VAL A 232 -1.13 -19.17 -4.85
CA VAL A 232 -2.52 -19.18 -4.36
C VAL A 232 -3.44 -18.67 -5.46
N SER A 233 -4.40 -19.52 -5.84
CA SER A 233 -5.44 -19.14 -6.80
C SER A 233 -6.82 -19.52 -6.28
N ARG A 234 -7.83 -18.69 -6.59
CA ARG A 234 -9.23 -18.95 -6.30
C ARG A 234 -10.08 -18.48 -7.48
N ASP A 235 -10.95 -19.34 -7.96
CA ASP A 235 -11.83 -19.08 -9.12
C ASP A 235 -11.03 -18.61 -10.36
N GLY A 236 -9.90 -19.28 -10.64
CA GLY A 236 -9.00 -18.94 -11.75
C GLY A 236 -8.22 -17.65 -11.62
N ARG A 237 -8.31 -16.97 -10.46
CA ARG A 237 -7.65 -15.69 -10.18
C ARG A 237 -6.53 -15.88 -9.15
N ARG A 238 -5.42 -15.19 -9.34
CA ARG A 238 -4.32 -15.02 -8.39
C ARG A 238 -4.05 -13.56 -8.12
N LEU A 239 -3.30 -13.25 -7.06
CA LEU A 239 -2.83 -11.90 -6.79
C LEU A 239 -1.62 -11.54 -7.66
N LEU A 240 -1.49 -10.25 -7.95
CA LEU A 240 -0.32 -9.65 -8.57
C LEU A 240 0.64 -9.22 -7.47
N VAL A 241 1.90 -9.65 -7.55
CA VAL A 241 2.85 -9.58 -6.44
C VAL A 241 4.21 -9.06 -6.89
N SER A 242 4.83 -8.24 -6.04
CA SER A 242 6.20 -7.76 -6.15
C SER A 242 6.79 -7.49 -4.75
N THR A 243 7.97 -6.91 -4.71
CA THR A 243 8.61 -6.31 -3.53
C THR A 243 9.49 -5.15 -3.98
N SER A 244 9.80 -4.22 -3.08
CA SER A 244 10.67 -3.07 -3.37
C SER A 244 12.08 -3.23 -2.80
N TYR A 245 12.99 -2.42 -3.33
CA TYR A 245 14.33 -2.17 -2.81
C TYR A 245 14.43 -0.72 -2.36
N GLY A 246 15.36 -0.43 -1.45
CA GLY A 246 15.62 0.92 -0.96
C GLY A 246 15.98 1.91 -2.05
N GLY A 247 15.74 3.18 -1.79
CA GLY A 247 15.85 4.28 -2.73
C GLY A 247 17.12 4.23 -3.59
N GLY A 248 16.98 4.47 -4.88
CA GLY A 248 18.07 4.42 -5.84
C GLY A 248 18.60 3.03 -6.20
N THR A 249 18.03 1.96 -5.64
CA THR A 249 18.47 0.57 -5.87
C THR A 249 17.55 -0.13 -6.87
N ILE A 250 18.15 -0.91 -7.79
CA ILE A 250 17.43 -1.73 -8.76
C ILE A 250 17.22 -3.14 -8.22
N PRO A 251 16.08 -3.79 -8.53
CA PRO A 251 15.82 -5.16 -8.08
C PRO A 251 16.80 -6.17 -8.70
N LYS A 252 17.15 -7.20 -7.94
CA LYS A 252 18.00 -8.32 -8.40
C LYS A 252 17.20 -9.30 -9.28
N GLU A 253 17.92 -10.10 -10.05
CA GLU A 253 17.36 -11.07 -11.01
C GLU A 253 16.29 -11.99 -10.43
N ASN A 254 16.49 -12.54 -9.23
CA ASN A 254 15.53 -13.44 -8.60
C ASN A 254 14.17 -12.76 -8.32
N VAL A 255 14.19 -11.48 -7.91
CA VAL A 255 12.98 -10.69 -7.72
C VAL A 255 12.36 -10.31 -9.06
N VAL A 256 13.16 -9.89 -10.05
CA VAL A 256 12.67 -9.56 -11.38
C VAL A 256 11.94 -10.73 -12.03
N ARG A 257 12.49 -11.95 -11.94
CA ARG A 257 11.86 -13.17 -12.47
C ARG A 257 10.55 -13.55 -11.75
N ALA A 258 10.51 -13.38 -10.45
CA ALA A 258 9.37 -13.79 -9.63
C ALA A 258 8.20 -12.80 -9.69
N SER A 259 8.44 -11.51 -9.89
CA SER A 259 7.45 -10.43 -9.77
C SER A 259 6.53 -10.31 -10.97
N ASP A 260 5.31 -9.83 -10.77
CA ASP A 260 4.33 -9.54 -11.81
C ASP A 260 4.43 -8.09 -12.33
N PHE A 261 4.94 -7.20 -11.53
CA PHE A 261 5.30 -5.82 -11.81
C PHE A 261 6.54 -5.49 -10.97
N LEU A 262 7.28 -4.44 -11.30
CA LEU A 262 8.51 -4.10 -10.59
C LEU A 262 8.33 -2.82 -9.81
N LEU A 263 8.66 -2.86 -8.51
CA LEU A 263 8.61 -1.72 -7.61
C LEU A 263 9.99 -1.09 -7.50
N LEU A 264 10.03 0.24 -7.63
CA LEU A 264 11.22 1.07 -7.46
C LEU A 264 10.93 2.17 -6.42
N HIS A 265 11.98 2.62 -5.74
CA HIS A 265 11.95 3.78 -4.87
C HIS A 265 12.92 4.85 -5.38
N GLY A 266 12.41 6.08 -5.49
CA GLY A 266 13.19 7.25 -5.90
C GLY A 266 13.81 8.01 -4.73
N ASN A 267 13.61 7.56 -3.51
CA ASN A 267 14.06 8.23 -2.30
C ASN A 267 15.57 8.53 -2.34
N GLY A 268 15.93 9.79 -2.06
CA GLY A 268 17.32 10.24 -2.09
C GLY A 268 17.92 10.38 -3.49
N VAL A 269 17.16 10.15 -4.56
CA VAL A 269 17.60 10.34 -5.95
C VAL A 269 17.19 11.72 -6.45
N SER A 270 18.02 12.73 -6.23
CA SER A 270 17.71 14.14 -6.54
C SER A 270 17.84 14.52 -8.03
N ASP A 271 18.48 13.69 -8.83
CA ASP A 271 18.68 13.93 -10.28
C ASP A 271 17.63 13.14 -11.09
N PRO A 272 16.68 13.81 -11.77
CA PRO A 272 15.65 13.15 -12.58
C PRO A 272 16.21 12.23 -13.66
N LYS A 273 17.42 12.51 -14.17
CA LYS A 273 18.10 11.65 -15.15
C LYS A 273 18.46 10.28 -14.58
N LYS A 274 18.74 10.22 -13.27
CA LYS A 274 18.98 8.94 -12.58
C LYS A 274 17.67 8.13 -12.41
N ILE A 275 16.54 8.77 -12.19
CA ILE A 275 15.22 8.11 -12.18
C ILE A 275 14.98 7.44 -13.54
N ALA A 276 15.15 8.16 -14.64
CA ALA A 276 15.06 7.58 -15.98
C ALA A 276 16.07 6.45 -16.20
N GLN A 277 17.30 6.59 -15.72
CA GLN A 277 18.32 5.56 -15.78
C GLN A 277 17.93 4.30 -15.00
N MET A 278 17.36 4.43 -13.80
CA MET A 278 16.89 3.29 -12.99
C MET A 278 15.87 2.45 -13.76
N VAL A 279 14.92 3.08 -14.46
CA VAL A 279 13.94 2.37 -15.29
C VAL A 279 14.63 1.57 -16.40
N ARG A 280 15.55 2.20 -17.15
CA ARG A 280 16.30 1.53 -18.23
C ARG A 280 17.16 0.38 -17.70
N GLN A 281 17.85 0.59 -16.58
CA GLN A 281 18.66 -0.44 -15.93
C GLN A 281 17.82 -1.60 -15.44
N THR A 282 16.63 -1.34 -14.87
CA THR A 282 15.70 -2.37 -14.46
C THR A 282 15.26 -3.25 -15.62
N ARG A 283 15.00 -2.67 -16.80
CA ARG A 283 14.73 -3.42 -18.04
C ARG A 283 15.90 -4.25 -18.53
N SER A 284 17.12 -3.91 -18.13
CA SER A 284 18.35 -4.62 -18.51
C SER A 284 18.72 -5.74 -17.54
N VAL A 285 18.01 -5.91 -16.42
CA VAL A 285 18.28 -6.98 -15.47
C VAL A 285 17.96 -8.34 -16.10
N ALA A 286 18.83 -9.32 -15.89
CA ALA A 286 18.63 -10.67 -16.40
C ALA A 286 17.28 -11.24 -15.97
N GLY A 287 16.54 -11.83 -16.92
CA GLY A 287 15.20 -12.36 -16.66
C GLY A 287 14.07 -11.33 -16.67
N TYR A 288 14.35 -10.07 -17.01
CA TYR A 288 13.30 -9.08 -17.25
C TYR A 288 12.39 -9.56 -18.39
N ARG A 289 11.12 -9.38 -18.22
CA ARG A 289 10.09 -9.48 -19.26
C ARG A 289 9.27 -8.20 -19.26
N PRO A 290 8.60 -7.84 -20.38
CA PRO A 290 7.75 -6.65 -20.42
C PRO A 290 6.63 -6.72 -19.36
N VAL A 291 6.85 -6.04 -18.22
CA VAL A 291 5.90 -5.88 -17.11
C VAL A 291 5.93 -4.43 -16.65
N PRO A 292 4.87 -3.94 -15.98
CA PRO A 292 4.86 -2.57 -15.48
C PRO A 292 6.00 -2.31 -14.50
N ILE A 293 6.61 -1.12 -14.62
CA ILE A 293 7.54 -0.57 -13.63
C ILE A 293 6.82 0.57 -12.92
N LEU A 294 6.85 0.55 -11.59
CA LEU A 294 6.12 1.47 -10.74
C LEU A 294 6.99 1.95 -9.59
N PHE A 295 7.24 3.25 -9.53
CA PHE A 295 7.72 3.88 -8.31
C PHE A 295 6.53 4.01 -7.35
N ASN A 296 6.63 3.43 -6.16
CA ASN A 296 5.61 3.60 -5.11
C ASN A 296 6.11 4.45 -3.94
N GLU A 297 7.33 4.98 -4.06
CA GLU A 297 7.92 5.88 -3.06
C GLU A 297 8.98 6.77 -3.71
N ASP A 298 8.76 8.10 -3.71
CA ASP A 298 9.75 9.10 -4.13
C ASP A 298 9.50 10.42 -3.39
N ASP A 299 10.52 10.92 -2.71
CA ASP A 299 10.49 12.07 -1.82
C ASP A 299 10.96 13.39 -2.45
N HIS A 300 10.79 13.54 -3.76
CA HIS A 300 11.16 14.75 -4.51
C HIS A 300 9.93 15.56 -4.93
N PHE A 301 9.93 16.86 -4.67
CA PHE A 301 8.75 17.73 -4.72
C PHE A 301 8.87 18.88 -5.74
N ASP A 302 9.81 18.81 -6.67
CA ASP A 302 10.08 19.84 -7.68
C ASP A 302 9.01 19.90 -8.79
N PHE A 303 7.71 19.83 -8.39
CA PHE A 303 6.57 19.74 -9.31
C PHE A 303 6.39 20.97 -10.20
N ASP A 304 7.01 22.11 -9.86
CA ASP A 304 7.02 23.34 -10.66
C ASP A 304 8.11 23.35 -11.73
N LYS A 305 9.11 22.47 -11.61
CA LYS A 305 10.20 22.38 -12.58
C LYS A 305 9.79 21.53 -13.77
N PRO A 306 10.19 21.89 -15.00
CA PRO A 306 9.90 21.10 -16.19
C PRO A 306 10.57 19.72 -16.16
N GLU A 307 11.70 19.61 -15.48
CA GLU A 307 12.42 18.35 -15.20
C GLU A 307 12.31 18.05 -13.71
N ASN A 308 11.66 16.95 -13.38
CA ASN A 308 11.52 16.42 -12.02
C ASN A 308 11.36 14.89 -12.08
N ASN A 309 11.43 14.24 -10.94
CA ASN A 309 11.40 12.78 -10.87
C ASN A 309 10.11 12.18 -11.45
N PHE A 310 8.96 12.81 -11.21
CA PHE A 310 7.68 12.35 -11.77
C PHE A 310 7.71 12.41 -13.31
N VAL A 311 8.14 13.52 -13.88
CA VAL A 311 8.25 13.69 -15.34
C VAL A 311 9.25 12.69 -15.94
N ALA A 312 10.37 12.47 -15.27
CA ALA A 312 11.40 11.51 -15.71
C ALA A 312 10.87 10.06 -15.71
N ALA A 313 10.10 9.66 -14.69
CA ALA A 313 9.46 8.34 -14.69
C ALA A 313 8.46 8.18 -15.85
N VAL A 314 7.61 9.20 -16.07
CA VAL A 314 6.64 9.20 -17.18
C VAL A 314 7.32 9.09 -18.55
N SER A 315 8.45 9.80 -18.74
CA SER A 315 9.19 9.76 -20.01
C SER A 315 9.74 8.36 -20.35
N GLU A 316 9.99 7.55 -19.34
CA GLU A 316 10.42 6.15 -19.47
C GLU A 316 9.24 5.16 -19.36
N ARG A 317 7.99 5.62 -19.44
CA ARG A 317 6.79 4.79 -19.29
C ARG A 317 6.75 4.01 -17.97
N ALA A 318 7.20 4.61 -16.87
CA ALA A 318 7.06 4.10 -15.53
C ALA A 318 6.01 4.89 -14.76
N SER A 319 5.22 4.19 -13.95
CA SER A 319 4.31 4.81 -12.99
C SER A 319 5.10 5.48 -11.87
N TRP A 320 4.52 6.52 -11.26
CA TRP A 320 5.21 7.26 -10.20
C TRP A 320 4.31 7.46 -8.98
N GLY A 321 4.93 7.44 -7.79
CA GLY A 321 4.26 7.53 -6.51
C GLY A 321 4.88 8.56 -5.57
N TYR A 322 4.03 9.42 -5.08
CA TYR A 322 4.35 10.50 -4.16
C TYR A 322 4.57 9.98 -2.76
N PHE A 323 5.75 10.25 -2.19
CA PHE A 323 6.06 10.02 -0.77
C PHE A 323 6.35 11.35 -0.10
N ASP A 324 5.60 11.67 0.94
CA ASP A 324 5.68 12.95 1.66
C ASP A 324 5.69 12.71 3.17
N PHE A 325 6.59 13.35 3.85
CA PHE A 325 6.71 13.32 5.31
C PHE A 325 6.90 14.73 5.86
N ARG A 326 6.52 14.91 7.11
CA ARG A 326 6.68 16.19 7.81
C ARG A 326 8.14 16.40 8.16
N MET A 327 8.73 17.46 7.63
CA MET A 327 10.09 17.88 7.92
C MET A 327 10.14 18.66 9.25
N LYS A 328 11.35 18.93 9.71
CA LYS A 328 11.56 19.77 10.89
C LYS A 328 10.88 21.14 10.69
N ASP A 329 10.21 21.62 11.74
CA ASP A 329 9.51 22.91 11.80
C ASP A 329 8.26 23.02 10.89
N GLU A 330 7.79 21.91 10.30
CA GLU A 330 6.54 21.88 9.52
C GLU A 330 5.32 21.51 10.39
N GLY A 331 4.17 22.02 9.99
CA GLY A 331 2.90 21.85 10.71
C GLY A 331 2.12 20.58 10.33
N PHE A 332 1.00 20.37 11.01
CA PHE A 332 0.09 19.24 10.82
C PHE A 332 -0.44 19.08 9.38
N GLY A 333 -0.44 20.13 8.57
CA GLY A 333 -0.85 20.07 7.16
C GLY A 333 0.05 19.25 6.26
N GLU A 334 1.31 19.07 6.65
CA GLU A 334 2.34 18.40 5.85
C GLU A 334 2.42 16.89 6.12
N GLY A 335 2.89 16.15 5.13
CA GLY A 335 3.32 14.76 5.23
C GLY A 335 2.20 13.73 5.33
N TYR A 336 2.03 12.91 4.27
CA TYR A 336 1.15 11.74 4.33
C TYR A 336 1.76 10.55 5.11
N GLN A 337 3.07 10.58 5.35
CA GLN A 337 3.76 9.57 6.16
C GLN A 337 3.75 9.88 7.66
N SER A 338 3.64 11.14 8.06
CA SER A 338 3.88 11.59 9.43
C SER A 338 2.61 11.64 10.27
N VAL A 339 2.52 10.79 11.28
CA VAL A 339 1.36 10.68 12.20
C VAL A 339 1.41 11.78 13.27
N PRO A 340 0.28 12.40 13.66
CA PRO A 340 -1.04 12.28 13.04
C PRO A 340 -1.05 12.87 11.64
N VAL A 341 -1.85 12.29 10.74
CA VAL A 341 -1.86 12.68 9.33
C VAL A 341 -3.03 13.59 9.04
N ASN A 342 -2.77 14.70 8.34
CA ASN A 342 -3.80 15.45 7.64
C ASN A 342 -3.94 14.84 6.23
N TRP A 343 -4.99 14.06 5.99
CA TRP A 343 -5.22 13.35 4.74
C TRP A 343 -5.71 14.24 3.59
N GLY A 344 -6.07 15.49 3.84
CA GLY A 344 -6.45 16.46 2.81
C GLY A 344 -5.27 16.91 1.93
N ILE A 345 -5.58 17.59 0.83
CA ILE A 345 -4.60 18.26 -0.03
C ILE A 345 -4.26 19.64 0.59
N SER A 346 -3.65 19.61 1.76
CA SER A 346 -3.57 20.75 2.70
C SER A 346 -2.28 21.56 2.60
N SER A 347 -1.24 21.07 1.91
CA SER A 347 0.07 21.72 1.83
C SER A 347 0.45 22.08 0.40
N ASP A 348 1.48 22.93 0.24
CA ASP A 348 1.97 23.32 -1.10
C ASP A 348 2.56 22.14 -1.85
N ARG A 349 3.29 21.24 -1.16
CA ARG A 349 3.81 20.00 -1.78
C ARG A 349 2.69 19.10 -2.27
N LYS A 350 1.68 18.85 -1.44
CA LYS A 350 0.49 18.07 -1.83
C LYS A 350 -0.24 18.72 -3.00
N ARG A 351 -0.49 20.03 -2.94
CA ARG A 351 -1.11 20.79 -4.06
C ARG A 351 -0.28 20.72 -5.33
N GLY A 352 1.05 20.81 -5.23
CA GLY A 352 1.98 20.66 -6.36
C GLY A 352 1.86 19.30 -7.03
N PHE A 353 1.91 18.23 -6.25
CA PHE A 353 1.72 16.86 -6.76
C PHE A 353 0.38 16.68 -7.48
N PHE A 354 -0.73 17.03 -6.83
CA PHE A 354 -2.05 16.83 -7.41
C PHE A 354 -2.32 17.74 -8.62
N ARG A 355 -1.73 18.94 -8.67
CA ARG A 355 -1.79 19.80 -9.86
C ARG A 355 -1.09 19.15 -11.05
N LEU A 356 0.16 18.69 -10.88
CA LEU A 356 0.91 18.03 -11.94
C LEU A 356 0.25 16.70 -12.36
N LEU A 357 -0.25 15.93 -11.41
CA LEU A 357 -1.00 14.70 -11.69
C LEU A 357 -2.23 14.95 -12.58
N ARG A 358 -3.02 15.98 -12.27
CA ARG A 358 -4.16 16.38 -13.10
C ARG A 358 -3.75 16.81 -14.49
N GLU A 359 -2.66 17.59 -14.62
CA GLU A 359 -2.13 18.01 -15.92
C GLU A 359 -1.74 16.78 -16.77
N ILE A 360 -0.99 15.84 -16.16
CA ILE A 360 -0.54 14.62 -16.85
C ILE A 360 -1.73 13.76 -17.26
N THR A 361 -2.73 13.59 -16.40
CA THR A 361 -3.84 12.64 -16.62
C THR A 361 -5.05 13.25 -17.31
N ASP A 362 -5.13 14.59 -17.41
CA ASP A 362 -6.27 15.35 -17.96
C ASP A 362 -7.62 15.01 -17.30
N VAL A 363 -7.57 14.60 -16.07
CA VAL A 363 -8.80 14.36 -15.31
C VAL A 363 -9.41 15.72 -14.97
N ARG A 364 -10.63 15.96 -15.46
CA ARG A 364 -11.40 17.14 -15.09
C ARG A 364 -12.14 16.87 -13.78
N PRO A 365 -12.21 17.84 -12.86
CA PRO A 365 -12.85 17.67 -11.57
C PRO A 365 -14.35 17.42 -11.67
#